data_7e7ffc2da20dc26fb4d4ddcdc5fda7b7
#
_entry.id   7e7ffc2da20dc26fb4d4ddcdc5fda7b7
#
_cell.length_a   1.000
_cell.length_b   1.000
_cell.length_c   1.000
_cell.angle_alpha   90.00
_cell.angle_beta   90.00
_cell.angle_gamma   90.00
#
_symmetry.space_group_name_H-M   'P 1'
#
loop_
_entity.id
_entity.type
_entity.pdbx_description
1 polymer ?
#
loop_
_entity_poly.entity_id
_entity_poly.type
_entity_poly.pdbx_seq_one_letter_code
_entity_poly.pdbx_strand_id
1 'polypeptide(L)'
;MLFRSEFDQPETSGTARVNVEKLHVNVIDAAASGASDGMTLAINVAAMLIAFLAFIALFDFLLGAAWPGLTLARVFAVVFAPVAFLMGVPTADVGPMADLLGTKLVANEFVAFVKLTGQYKGVISPRSYVLATYALTGFANIASISIQLGGIGAMAPNRRGDLARLGGRALLAGFLATLVNACVASMML
;
A
#
# COMPACT_ATOMS: atom_id res chain seq x y z
N MET A 1 0.97 15.08 8.76
CA MET A 1 2.19 15.73 9.28
C MET A 1 3.37 14.78 9.51
N LEU A 2 3.18 13.47 9.52
CA LEU A 2 4.26 12.46 9.60
C LEU A 2 5.25 12.49 8.40
N PHE A 3 4.88 13.17 7.31
CA PHE A 3 5.71 13.29 6.10
C PHE A 3 6.53 14.57 6.03
N ARG A 4 6.32 15.52 6.93
CA ARG A 4 7.11 16.73 6.95
C ARG A 4 8.40 16.42 7.68
N SER A 5 9.47 16.21 6.93
CA SER A 5 10.79 16.14 7.51
C SER A 5 11.14 17.52 8.09
N GLU A 6 11.43 17.56 9.39
CA GLU A 6 11.93 18.78 10.03
C GLU A 6 13.36 19.12 9.62
N PHE A 7 14.06 18.15 9.02
CA PHE A 7 15.48 18.23 8.69
C PHE A 7 15.77 18.28 7.20
N ASP A 8 14.82 17.87 6.34
CA ASP A 8 15.00 17.85 4.90
C ASP A 8 14.22 19.02 4.27
N GLN A 9 14.94 19.92 3.62
CA GLN A 9 14.31 21.03 2.88
C GLN A 9 13.92 20.55 1.48
N PRO A 10 12.68 20.79 1.03
CA PRO A 10 12.29 20.52 -0.35
C PRO A 10 13.06 21.44 -1.30
N GLU A 11 13.58 20.90 -2.41
CA GLU A 11 14.23 21.70 -3.46
C GLU A 11 13.27 22.72 -4.07
N THR A 12 11.97 22.42 -4.06
CA THR A 12 10.87 23.29 -4.49
C THR A 12 10.18 23.89 -3.26
N SER A 13 10.84 24.81 -2.56
CA SER A 13 10.15 25.64 -1.56
C SER A 13 9.33 26.71 -2.31
N GLY A 14 8.04 26.82 -2.02
CA GLY A 14 6.98 27.72 -2.59
C GLY A 14 7.29 28.91 -3.52
N THR A 15 8.55 29.22 -3.73
CA THR A 15 9.06 30.25 -4.64
C THR A 15 9.75 29.68 -5.89
N ALA A 16 9.89 28.35 -6.00
CA ALA A 16 10.53 27.75 -7.17
C ALA A 16 9.67 27.94 -8.42
N ARG A 17 10.17 28.70 -9.38
CA ARG A 17 9.57 28.77 -10.72
C ARG A 17 9.87 27.44 -11.41
N VAL A 18 8.86 26.61 -11.60
CA VAL A 18 8.97 25.39 -12.41
C VAL A 18 9.13 25.83 -13.87
N ASN A 19 10.34 25.75 -14.37
CA ASN A 19 10.58 25.92 -15.80
C ASN A 19 10.19 24.60 -16.49
N VAL A 20 8.99 24.53 -17.04
CA VAL A 20 8.52 23.35 -17.77
C VAL A 20 9.16 23.39 -19.15
N GLU A 21 10.22 22.60 -19.31
CA GLU A 21 10.83 22.38 -20.61
C GLU A 21 9.82 21.65 -21.52
N LYS A 22 9.63 22.19 -22.75
CA LYS A 22 8.76 21.51 -23.72
C LYS A 22 9.46 20.25 -24.24
N LEU A 23 9.14 19.13 -23.67
CA LEU A 23 9.72 17.82 -24.03
C LEU A 23 9.14 17.25 -25.34
N HIS A 24 7.99 17.77 -25.81
CA HIS A 24 7.25 17.21 -26.94
C HIS A 24 6.95 18.29 -28.00
N VAL A 25 7.05 17.90 -29.26
CA VAL A 25 6.87 18.82 -30.41
C VAL A 25 5.39 19.17 -30.59
N ASN A 26 4.47 18.24 -30.33
CA ASN A 26 3.03 18.42 -30.45
C ASN A 26 2.26 17.45 -29.53
N VAL A 27 0.92 17.58 -29.51
CA VAL A 27 0.02 16.79 -28.67
C VAL A 27 0.08 15.30 -29.02
N ILE A 28 0.27 14.94 -30.30
CA ILE A 28 0.34 13.55 -30.75
C ILE A 28 1.64 12.91 -30.24
N ASP A 29 2.76 13.62 -30.33
CA ASP A 29 4.04 13.20 -29.82
C ASP A 29 3.99 13.01 -28.28
N ALA A 30 3.38 13.95 -27.58
CA ALA A 30 3.15 13.84 -26.14
C ALA A 30 2.29 12.62 -25.78
N ALA A 31 1.23 12.36 -26.55
CA ALA A 31 0.35 11.21 -26.33
C ALA A 31 1.08 9.88 -26.59
N ALA A 32 1.87 9.81 -27.67
CA ALA A 32 2.65 8.62 -28.02
C ALA A 32 3.72 8.31 -26.98
N SER A 33 4.47 9.33 -26.54
CA SER A 33 5.46 9.20 -25.47
C SER A 33 4.81 8.78 -24.16
N GLY A 34 3.72 9.43 -23.75
CA GLY A 34 2.99 9.08 -22.53
C GLY A 34 2.43 7.66 -22.54
N ALA A 35 1.95 7.19 -23.70
CA ALA A 35 1.51 5.80 -23.85
C ALA A 35 2.66 4.79 -23.72
N SER A 36 3.83 5.10 -24.32
CA SER A 36 5.03 4.27 -24.18
C SER A 36 5.55 4.21 -22.73
N ASP A 37 5.62 5.36 -22.08
CA ASP A 37 6.05 5.47 -20.68
C ASP A 37 5.07 4.74 -19.75
N GLY A 38 3.77 4.91 -19.98
CA GLY A 38 2.72 4.22 -19.25
C GLY A 38 2.78 2.69 -19.41
N MET A 39 3.05 2.20 -20.62
CA MET A 39 3.22 0.77 -20.87
C MET A 39 4.46 0.22 -20.15
N THR A 40 5.57 0.93 -20.22
CA THR A 40 6.81 0.55 -19.52
C THR A 40 6.58 0.49 -18.00
N LEU A 41 5.89 1.48 -17.45
CA LEU A 41 5.52 1.51 -16.04
C LEU A 41 4.61 0.32 -15.66
N ALA A 42 3.59 0.04 -16.48
CA ALA A 42 2.66 -1.07 -16.23
C ALA A 42 3.38 -2.43 -16.22
N ILE A 43 4.28 -2.66 -17.17
CA ILE A 43 5.08 -3.90 -17.23
C ILE A 43 5.99 -4.01 -16.01
N ASN A 44 6.66 -2.92 -15.61
CA ASN A 44 7.51 -2.91 -14.43
C ASN A 44 6.71 -3.18 -13.14
N VAL A 45 5.53 -2.58 -13.00
CA VAL A 45 4.63 -2.85 -11.86
C VAL A 45 4.19 -4.31 -11.84
N ALA A 46 3.80 -4.87 -12.98
CA ALA A 46 3.41 -6.28 -13.08
C ALA A 46 4.56 -7.22 -12.70
N ALA A 47 5.77 -6.97 -13.19
CA ALA A 47 6.96 -7.74 -12.85
C ALA A 47 7.29 -7.66 -11.35
N MET A 48 7.18 -6.47 -10.74
CA MET A 48 7.39 -6.29 -9.30
C MET A 48 6.34 -7.02 -8.47
N LEU A 49 5.06 -6.98 -8.88
CA LEU A 49 4.00 -7.71 -8.20
C LEU A 49 4.24 -9.23 -8.23
N ILE A 50 4.62 -9.78 -9.40
CA ILE A 50 4.94 -11.21 -9.55
C ILE A 50 6.11 -11.59 -8.63
N ALA A 51 7.19 -10.82 -8.65
CA ALA A 51 8.35 -11.06 -7.81
C ALA A 51 7.99 -11.02 -6.32
N PHE A 52 7.21 -10.01 -5.89
CA PHE A 52 6.79 -9.87 -4.50
C PHE A 52 5.86 -10.99 -4.04
N LEU A 53 4.89 -11.38 -4.87
CA LEU A 53 4.02 -12.53 -4.56
C LEU A 53 4.82 -13.83 -4.44
N ALA A 54 5.86 -14.01 -5.27
CA ALA A 54 6.77 -15.14 -5.16
C ALA A 54 7.58 -15.12 -3.85
N PHE A 55 8.05 -13.94 -3.41
CA PHE A 55 8.70 -13.79 -2.09
C PHE A 55 7.75 -14.11 -0.94
N ILE A 56 6.51 -13.62 -0.98
CA ILE A 56 5.52 -13.91 0.05
C ILE A 56 5.26 -15.43 0.10
N ALA A 57 5.07 -16.06 -1.05
CA ALA A 57 4.87 -17.51 -1.14
C ALA A 57 6.07 -18.29 -0.58
N LEU A 58 7.32 -17.85 -0.85
CA LEU A 58 8.52 -18.42 -0.29
C LEU A 58 8.55 -18.31 1.24
N PHE A 59 8.24 -17.11 1.78
CA PHE A 59 8.18 -16.92 3.23
C PHE A 59 7.08 -17.75 3.87
N ASP A 60 5.90 -17.82 3.26
CA ASP A 60 4.81 -18.66 3.75
C ASP A 60 5.16 -20.14 3.72
N PHE A 61 5.87 -20.59 2.69
CA PHE A 61 6.40 -21.96 2.63
C PHE A 61 7.39 -22.26 3.76
N LEU A 62 8.35 -21.35 4.00
CA LEU A 62 9.35 -21.52 5.08
C LEU A 62 8.68 -21.47 6.47
N LEU A 63 7.76 -20.55 6.70
CA LEU A 63 7.01 -20.45 7.94
C LEU A 63 6.13 -21.69 8.16
N GLY A 64 5.45 -22.16 7.12
CA GLY A 64 4.61 -23.36 7.15
C GLY A 64 5.39 -24.65 7.37
N ALA A 65 6.66 -24.71 6.90
CA ALA A 65 7.57 -25.82 7.17
C ALA A 65 8.03 -25.84 8.64
N ALA A 66 8.23 -24.67 9.25
CA ALA A 66 8.59 -24.55 10.66
C ALA A 66 7.38 -24.76 11.60
N TRP A 67 6.21 -24.28 11.20
CA TRP A 67 4.97 -24.38 11.99
C TRP A 67 3.76 -24.55 11.05
N PRO A 68 3.11 -25.72 11.05
CA PRO A 68 1.99 -26.00 10.15
C PRO A 68 0.88 -24.94 10.23
N GLY A 69 0.57 -24.34 9.09
CA GLY A 69 -0.47 -23.31 8.97
C GLY A 69 -0.04 -21.89 9.34
N LEU A 70 1.23 -21.65 9.68
CA LEU A 70 1.75 -20.31 9.89
C LEU A 70 2.03 -19.64 8.54
N THR A 71 1.51 -18.43 8.36
CA THR A 71 1.75 -17.57 7.18
C THR A 71 2.18 -16.18 7.64
N LEU A 72 2.84 -15.44 6.78
CA LEU A 72 3.25 -14.08 7.06
C LEU A 72 2.03 -13.19 7.38
N ALA A 73 0.92 -13.37 6.66
CA ALA A 73 -0.33 -12.67 6.93
C ALA A 73 -0.88 -12.99 8.33
N ARG A 74 -0.78 -14.24 8.80
CA ARG A 74 -1.19 -14.62 10.17
C ARG A 74 -0.30 -14.00 11.24
N VAL A 75 1.00 -13.91 11.01
CA VAL A 75 1.92 -13.22 11.94
C VAL A 75 1.49 -11.76 12.10
N PHE A 76 1.23 -11.07 10.99
CA PHE A 76 0.76 -9.69 11.04
C PHE A 76 -0.68 -9.56 11.57
N ALA A 77 -1.54 -10.57 11.38
CA ALA A 77 -2.88 -10.58 11.96
C ALA A 77 -2.85 -10.50 13.49
N VAL A 78 -1.89 -11.16 14.14
CA VAL A 78 -1.71 -11.02 15.60
C VAL A 78 -1.38 -9.58 15.98
N VAL A 79 -0.53 -8.89 15.21
CA VAL A 79 -0.17 -7.48 15.44
C VAL A 79 -1.35 -6.56 15.17
N PHE A 80 -2.18 -6.86 14.17
CA PHE A 80 -3.32 -6.02 13.79
C PHE A 80 -4.61 -6.33 14.54
N ALA A 81 -4.70 -7.42 15.29
CA ALA A 81 -5.89 -7.72 16.10
C ALA A 81 -6.25 -6.59 17.09
N PRO A 82 -5.31 -6.06 17.91
CA PRO A 82 -5.61 -4.93 18.78
C PRO A 82 -5.99 -3.66 17.99
N VAL A 83 -5.38 -3.45 16.81
CA VAL A 83 -5.71 -2.31 15.95
C VAL A 83 -7.15 -2.42 15.42
N ALA A 84 -7.54 -3.60 14.92
CA ALA A 84 -8.91 -3.87 14.47
C ALA A 84 -9.93 -3.65 15.61
N PHE A 85 -9.61 -4.10 16.82
CA PHE A 85 -10.45 -3.85 18.01
C PHE A 85 -10.60 -2.35 18.29
N LEU A 86 -9.51 -1.59 18.28
CA LEU A 86 -9.52 -0.14 18.50
C LEU A 86 -10.27 0.63 17.41
N MET A 87 -10.34 0.09 16.18
CA MET A 87 -11.16 0.65 15.09
C MET A 87 -12.67 0.47 15.32
N GLY A 88 -13.09 -0.19 16.40
CA GLY A 88 -14.50 -0.44 16.69
C GLY A 88 -15.10 -1.63 15.93
N VAL A 89 -14.25 -2.57 15.49
CA VAL A 89 -14.70 -3.84 14.90
C VAL A 89 -15.26 -4.76 16.00
N PRO A 90 -16.45 -5.36 15.84
CA PRO A 90 -16.98 -6.34 16.78
C PRO A 90 -15.97 -7.48 17.05
N THR A 91 -15.90 -7.95 18.29
CA THR A 91 -14.91 -8.96 18.71
C THR A 91 -14.91 -10.23 17.86
N ALA A 92 -16.09 -10.65 17.38
CA ALA A 92 -16.24 -11.80 16.49
C ALA A 92 -15.52 -11.60 15.13
N ASP A 93 -15.43 -10.36 14.67
CA ASP A 93 -14.87 -10.00 13.35
C ASP A 93 -13.41 -9.49 13.43
N VAL A 94 -12.85 -9.34 14.64
CA VAL A 94 -11.47 -8.85 14.83
C VAL A 94 -10.46 -9.73 14.12
N GLY A 95 -10.58 -11.06 14.20
CA GLY A 95 -9.68 -11.99 13.52
C GLY A 95 -9.67 -11.83 12.00
N PRO A 96 -10.82 -11.92 11.33
CA PRO A 96 -10.96 -11.62 9.90
C PRO A 96 -10.42 -10.26 9.49
N MET A 97 -10.74 -9.20 10.23
CA MET A 97 -10.25 -7.84 9.96
C MET A 97 -8.73 -7.75 10.06
N ALA A 98 -8.15 -8.32 11.10
CA ALA A 98 -6.71 -8.35 11.32
C ALA A 98 -5.98 -9.12 10.21
N ASP A 99 -6.55 -10.23 9.74
CA ASP A 99 -6.02 -10.98 8.61
C ASP A 99 -6.07 -10.18 7.30
N LEU A 100 -7.14 -9.42 7.06
CA LEU A 100 -7.25 -8.51 5.91
C LEU A 100 -6.20 -7.40 5.97
N LEU A 101 -5.99 -6.78 7.13
CA LEU A 101 -4.95 -5.74 7.33
C LEU A 101 -3.56 -6.31 7.14
N GLY A 102 -3.29 -7.51 7.67
CA GLY A 102 -2.04 -8.23 7.47
C GLY A 102 -1.80 -8.55 5.98
N THR A 103 -2.82 -9.05 5.31
CA THR A 103 -2.77 -9.34 3.86
C THR A 103 -2.50 -8.07 3.05
N LYS A 104 -3.18 -6.95 3.38
CA LYS A 104 -2.95 -5.66 2.73
C LYS A 104 -1.51 -5.20 2.87
N LEU A 105 -0.95 -5.26 4.07
CA LEU A 105 0.41 -4.79 4.32
C LEU A 105 1.46 -5.64 3.61
N VAL A 106 1.29 -6.96 3.67
CA VAL A 106 2.27 -7.93 3.15
C VAL A 106 2.15 -8.06 1.64
N ALA A 107 0.97 -8.36 1.14
CA ALA A 107 0.72 -8.51 -0.29
C ALA A 107 0.38 -7.16 -0.94
N ASN A 108 -0.88 -6.84 -0.97
CA ASN A 108 -1.43 -5.53 -1.36
C ASN A 108 -2.94 -5.47 -1.08
N GLU A 109 -3.53 -4.30 -1.29
CA GLU A 109 -4.97 -4.07 -1.14
C GLU A 109 -5.82 -4.91 -2.10
N PHE A 110 -5.35 -5.15 -3.33
CA PHE A 110 -6.09 -5.96 -4.31
C PHE A 110 -6.30 -7.39 -3.80
N VAL A 111 -5.25 -8.05 -3.33
CA VAL A 111 -5.33 -9.40 -2.74
C VAL A 111 -6.25 -9.40 -1.51
N ALA A 112 -6.15 -8.36 -0.67
CA ALA A 112 -7.02 -8.22 0.49
C ALA A 112 -8.49 -8.02 0.09
N PHE A 113 -8.81 -7.27 -0.96
CA PHE A 113 -10.18 -7.14 -1.49
C PHE A 113 -10.70 -8.44 -2.10
N VAL A 114 -9.88 -9.19 -2.83
CA VAL A 114 -10.26 -10.52 -3.33
C VAL A 114 -10.60 -11.45 -2.16
N LYS A 115 -9.82 -11.40 -1.08
CA LYS A 115 -10.06 -12.17 0.13
C LYS A 115 -11.33 -11.71 0.85
N LEU A 116 -11.57 -10.40 0.95
CA LEU A 116 -12.79 -9.82 1.53
C LEU A 116 -14.05 -10.30 0.77
N THR A 117 -14.02 -10.23 -0.57
CA THR A 117 -15.17 -10.56 -1.40
C THR A 117 -15.39 -12.07 -1.61
N GLY A 118 -14.34 -12.87 -1.53
CA GLY A 118 -14.40 -14.33 -1.67
C GLY A 118 -14.57 -15.05 -0.33
N GLN A 119 -13.61 -14.86 0.58
CA GLN A 119 -13.54 -15.64 1.82
C GLN A 119 -14.43 -15.07 2.93
N TYR A 120 -14.53 -13.74 3.05
CA TYR A 120 -15.22 -13.09 4.17
C TYR A 120 -16.60 -12.54 3.84
N LYS A 121 -17.05 -12.64 2.58
CA LYS A 121 -18.41 -12.26 2.19
C LYS A 121 -19.44 -13.13 2.90
N GLY A 122 -20.31 -12.51 3.69
CA GLY A 122 -21.32 -13.22 4.48
C GLY A 122 -20.79 -13.92 5.74
N VAL A 123 -19.48 -13.88 6.00
CA VAL A 123 -18.87 -14.42 7.23
C VAL A 123 -18.77 -13.34 8.31
N ILE A 124 -18.32 -12.15 7.93
CA ILE A 124 -18.25 -10.98 8.83
C ILE A 124 -19.54 -10.17 8.76
N SER A 125 -19.81 -9.41 9.82
CA SER A 125 -21.00 -8.56 9.90
C SER A 125 -21.00 -7.49 8.77
N PRO A 126 -22.20 -7.01 8.34
CA PRO A 126 -22.28 -5.96 7.33
C PRO A 126 -21.51 -4.70 7.71
N ARG A 127 -21.51 -4.32 8.99
CA ARG A 127 -20.73 -3.21 9.51
C ARG A 127 -19.23 -3.44 9.31
N SER A 128 -18.71 -4.60 9.73
CA SER A 128 -17.30 -4.96 9.57
C SER A 128 -16.89 -5.04 8.10
N TYR A 129 -17.80 -5.49 7.23
CA TYR A 129 -17.55 -5.53 5.79
C TYR A 129 -17.34 -4.11 5.21
N VAL A 130 -18.20 -3.16 5.58
CA VAL A 130 -18.05 -1.74 5.18
C VAL A 130 -16.77 -1.15 5.77
N LEU A 131 -16.48 -1.37 7.06
CA LEU A 131 -15.24 -0.90 7.68
C LEU A 131 -14.00 -1.45 6.99
N ALA A 132 -14.02 -2.72 6.58
CA ALA A 132 -12.94 -3.32 5.82
C ALA A 132 -12.71 -2.59 4.50
N THR A 133 -13.76 -2.18 3.78
CA THR A 133 -13.57 -1.42 2.53
C THR A 133 -12.84 -0.11 2.77
N TYR A 134 -13.12 0.63 3.83
CA TYR A 134 -12.39 1.84 4.19
C TYR A 134 -10.95 1.55 4.63
N ALA A 135 -10.75 0.52 5.45
CA ALA A 135 -9.41 0.16 5.95
C ALA A 135 -8.49 -0.37 4.84
N LEU A 136 -9.06 -0.99 3.81
CA LEU A 136 -8.31 -1.53 2.67
C LEU A 136 -8.03 -0.49 1.59
N THR A 137 -8.68 0.67 1.59
CA THR A 137 -8.34 1.76 0.66
C THR A 137 -6.91 2.24 0.88
N GLY A 138 -6.32 2.82 -0.14
CA GLY A 138 -4.98 3.40 -0.07
C GLY A 138 -3.86 2.41 -0.36
N PHE A 139 -2.89 2.90 -1.11
CA PHE A 139 -1.77 2.16 -1.67
C PHE A 139 -0.60 2.08 -0.66
N ALA A 140 -0.85 1.50 0.51
CA ALA A 140 0.13 1.40 1.59
C ALA A 140 0.44 -0.07 1.90
N ASN A 141 1.39 -0.64 1.18
CA ASN A 141 1.91 -1.99 1.34
C ASN A 141 3.42 -2.03 1.10
N ILE A 142 4.09 -3.12 1.46
CA ILE A 142 5.55 -3.24 1.35
C ILE A 142 6.01 -3.11 -0.11
N ALA A 143 5.27 -3.67 -1.06
CA ALA A 143 5.60 -3.57 -2.48
C ALA A 143 5.50 -2.14 -3.02
N SER A 144 4.62 -1.30 -2.45
CA SER A 144 4.43 0.09 -2.89
C SER A 144 5.69 0.94 -2.71
N ILE A 145 6.57 0.61 -1.76
CA ILE A 145 7.87 1.30 -1.59
C ILE A 145 8.70 1.14 -2.87
N SER A 146 8.81 -0.09 -3.37
CA SER A 146 9.59 -0.39 -4.58
C SER A 146 8.98 0.25 -5.83
N ILE A 147 7.65 0.23 -5.94
CA ILE A 147 6.92 0.85 -7.06
C ILE A 147 7.15 2.37 -7.07
N GLN A 148 7.08 3.01 -5.92
CA GLN A 148 7.33 4.46 -5.80
C GLN A 148 8.79 4.80 -6.05
N LEU A 149 9.75 3.98 -5.59
CA LEU A 149 11.15 4.12 -5.91
C LEU A 149 11.42 4.04 -7.42
N GLY A 150 10.72 3.15 -8.13
CA GLY A 150 10.78 3.05 -9.58
C GLY A 150 10.16 4.25 -10.28
N GLY A 151 8.92 4.60 -9.94
CA GLY A 151 8.16 5.67 -10.59
C GLY A 151 8.71 7.07 -10.29
N ILE A 152 8.73 7.45 -9.02
CA ILE A 152 9.22 8.77 -8.59
C ILE A 152 10.73 8.89 -8.81
N GLY A 153 11.48 7.78 -8.60
CA GLY A 153 12.92 7.75 -8.83
C GLY A 153 13.31 7.94 -10.29
N ALA A 154 12.46 7.61 -11.25
CA ALA A 154 12.66 7.93 -12.66
C ALA A 154 12.48 9.43 -12.94
N MET A 155 11.53 10.09 -12.26
CA MET A 155 11.29 11.53 -12.40
C MET A 155 12.33 12.39 -11.66
N ALA A 156 12.90 11.89 -10.57
CA ALA A 156 13.90 12.58 -9.76
C ALA A 156 15.09 11.65 -9.42
N PRO A 157 15.96 11.32 -10.39
CA PRO A 157 17.05 10.35 -10.21
C PRO A 157 18.02 10.72 -9.09
N ASN A 158 18.30 12.01 -8.92
CA ASN A 158 19.22 12.54 -7.90
C ASN A 158 18.66 12.41 -6.46
N ARG A 159 17.34 12.19 -6.30
CA ARG A 159 16.67 12.07 -5.01
C ARG A 159 16.27 10.63 -4.65
N ARG A 160 16.74 9.66 -5.42
CA ARG A 160 16.41 8.24 -5.23
C ARG A 160 16.85 7.71 -3.85
N GLY A 161 17.97 8.21 -3.33
CA GLY A 161 18.43 7.89 -1.97
C GLY A 161 17.47 8.37 -0.87
N ASP A 162 16.91 9.57 -1.04
CA ASP A 162 15.92 10.14 -0.10
C ASP A 162 14.62 9.35 -0.13
N LEU A 163 14.16 8.95 -1.32
CA LEU A 163 12.97 8.11 -1.48
C LEU A 163 13.13 6.77 -0.76
N ALA A 164 14.28 6.13 -0.89
CA ALA A 164 14.58 4.88 -0.21
C ALA A 164 14.60 5.06 1.32
N ARG A 165 15.21 6.13 1.81
CA ARG A 165 15.28 6.45 3.23
C ARG A 165 13.92 6.77 3.84
N LEU A 166 13.07 7.48 3.11
CA LEU A 166 11.75 7.91 3.58
C LEU A 166 10.65 6.87 3.33
N GLY A 167 10.88 5.89 2.44
CA GLY A 167 9.86 4.93 1.99
C GLY A 167 9.15 4.19 3.12
N GLY A 168 9.90 3.70 4.10
CA GLY A 168 9.31 3.01 5.27
C GLY A 168 8.44 3.92 6.13
N ARG A 169 8.85 5.18 6.34
CA ARG A 169 8.06 6.17 7.07
C ARG A 169 6.81 6.58 6.30
N ALA A 170 6.94 6.74 4.99
CA ALA A 170 5.82 7.04 4.09
C ALA A 170 4.80 5.89 4.09
N LEU A 171 5.26 4.64 4.02
CA LEU A 171 4.40 3.46 4.15
C LEU A 171 3.63 3.47 5.48
N LEU A 172 4.32 3.63 6.60
CA LEU A 172 3.68 3.65 7.92
C LEU A 172 2.62 4.75 8.02
N ALA A 173 2.96 5.96 7.58
CA ALA A 173 2.04 7.10 7.64
C ALA A 173 0.83 6.92 6.70
N GLY A 174 1.02 6.39 5.48
CA GLY A 174 -0.08 6.06 4.57
C GLY A 174 -0.97 4.95 5.11
N PHE A 175 -0.38 3.94 5.74
CA PHE A 175 -1.13 2.87 6.40
C PHE A 175 -1.97 3.42 7.56
N LEU A 176 -1.38 4.22 8.45
CA LEU A 176 -2.09 4.87 9.56
C LEU A 176 -3.22 5.78 9.06
N ALA A 177 -3.02 6.52 7.97
CA ALA A 177 -4.06 7.37 7.38
C ALA A 177 -5.29 6.54 6.97
N THR A 178 -5.10 5.35 6.40
CA THR A 178 -6.24 4.47 6.04
C THR A 178 -6.95 3.90 7.27
N LEU A 179 -6.23 3.64 8.35
CA LEU A 179 -6.83 3.22 9.62
C LEU A 179 -7.66 4.36 10.24
N VAL A 180 -7.16 5.60 10.21
CA VAL A 180 -7.91 6.78 10.66
C VAL A 180 -9.20 6.95 9.86
N ASN A 181 -9.15 6.81 8.54
CA ASN A 181 -10.36 6.84 7.69
C ASN A 181 -11.38 5.78 8.12
N ALA A 182 -10.92 4.57 8.39
CA ALA A 182 -11.79 3.50 8.86
C ALA A 182 -12.36 3.79 10.27
N CYS A 183 -11.56 4.38 11.18
CA CYS A 183 -12.05 4.81 12.48
C CYS A 183 -13.16 5.87 12.37
N VAL A 184 -12.97 6.88 11.50
CA VAL A 184 -14.00 7.90 11.24
C VAL A 184 -15.26 7.27 10.67
N ALA A 185 -15.13 6.37 9.69
CA ALA A 185 -16.27 5.64 9.15
C ALA A 185 -16.97 4.79 10.22
N SER A 186 -16.22 4.18 11.14
CA SER A 186 -16.77 3.39 12.26
C SER A 186 -17.66 4.21 13.20
N MET A 187 -17.37 5.50 13.35
CA MET A 187 -18.18 6.41 14.18
C MET A 187 -19.50 6.81 13.50
N MET A 188 -19.60 6.64 12.19
CA MET A 188 -20.77 7.00 11.38
C MET A 188 -21.69 5.81 11.08
N LEU A 189 -21.22 4.59 11.29
CA LEU A 189 -21.91 3.31 11.06
C LEU A 189 -22.44 2.71 12.37
#